data_2fb3d6515c280bd51bc29fc548b33441
#
_entry.id   2fb3d6515c280bd51bc29fc548b33441
#
_cell.length_a   1.000
_cell.length_b   1.000
_cell.length_c   1.000
_cell.angle_alpha   90.00
_cell.angle_beta   90.00
_cell.angle_gamma   90.00
#
_symmetry.space_group_name_H-M   'P 1'
#
loop_
_entity.id
_entity.type
_entity.pdbx_description
1 polymer ?
#
loop_
_entity_poly.entity_id
_entity_poly.type
_entity_poly.pdbx_seq_one_letter_code
_entity_poly.pdbx_strand_id
1 'polypeptide(L)'
;MSTSITATTDDVVSAWPTTGAANAATAAGSAIARNARPSANYSKKLAEAQAVLAQAATQFVADQPSGAASVTQASSLGAEDMVISHLINGLQLDIPIFVLETGRLHNETLVLLDQFKASSRAPVTVYTPVNESVVQFVTREGKDAMYQSIALRKECCNIRKMEPLGRALDGKKAWISGLRREQSGARADVPLVDTSEPRTKLNPLANWTWGDVWHYIAENGVAYNPLHDAFFPSIGCEPCTRAISLGEDFGSGRWWWEDESAKECGLHVKQHSDPDGDVSPRSTLRTIASAQASQTEAALSKAPA
;
A
#
# COMPACT_ATOMS: atom_id res chain seq x y z
N MET A 1 49.15 -1.82 7.72
CA MET A 1 48.71 -2.15 6.35
C MET A 1 47.19 -2.18 6.35
N SER A 2 46.62 -1.11 5.85
CA SER A 2 45.18 -0.90 5.87
C SER A 2 44.66 -1.25 4.48
N THR A 3 43.91 -2.33 4.34
CA THR A 3 43.27 -2.73 3.08
C THR A 3 41.90 -2.10 3.02
N SER A 4 41.79 -1.03 2.22
CA SER A 4 40.49 -0.47 1.79
C SER A 4 39.83 -1.45 0.82
N ILE A 5 38.67 -1.99 1.22
CA ILE A 5 37.80 -2.74 0.31
C ILE A 5 36.86 -1.71 -0.29
N THR A 6 37.11 -1.30 -1.53
CA THR A 6 36.16 -0.59 -2.38
C THR A 6 35.20 -1.64 -2.97
N ALA A 7 34.00 -1.74 -2.42
CA ALA A 7 32.93 -2.48 -3.06
C ALA A 7 32.45 -1.68 -4.28
N THR A 8 32.62 -2.26 -5.47
CA THR A 8 32.06 -1.73 -6.71
C THR A 8 30.55 -2.01 -6.75
N THR A 9 29.78 -1.00 -7.11
CA THR A 9 28.31 -0.98 -7.15
C THR A 9 27.68 -1.86 -8.24
N ASP A 10 28.49 -2.59 -9.03
CA ASP A 10 28.01 -3.29 -10.22
C ASP A 10 27.51 -4.72 -10.01
N ASP A 11 27.75 -5.34 -8.84
CA ASP A 11 27.45 -6.77 -8.65
C ASP A 11 26.07 -7.06 -7.98
N VAL A 12 25.31 -6.06 -7.53
CA VAL A 12 24.08 -6.26 -6.77
C VAL A 12 22.79 -6.10 -7.63
N VAL A 13 22.93 -5.61 -8.87
CA VAL A 13 21.77 -5.27 -9.74
C VAL A 13 21.16 -6.49 -10.45
N SER A 14 21.79 -7.67 -10.38
CA SER A 14 21.45 -8.82 -11.25
C SER A 14 20.23 -9.67 -10.84
N ALA A 15 19.62 -9.43 -9.68
CA ALA A 15 18.54 -10.30 -9.16
C ALA A 15 17.13 -9.74 -9.32
N TRP A 16 16.96 -8.46 -9.71
CA TRP A 16 15.64 -7.86 -9.90
C TRP A 16 15.08 -8.20 -11.29
N PRO A 17 13.78 -8.55 -11.43
CA PRO A 17 13.22 -8.91 -12.73
C PRO A 17 13.24 -7.70 -13.68
N THR A 18 14.20 -7.70 -14.60
CA THR A 18 14.37 -6.64 -15.62
C THR A 18 13.49 -6.86 -16.86
N THR A 19 12.80 -8.01 -16.96
CA THR A 19 12.21 -8.49 -18.22
C THR A 19 10.98 -7.71 -18.71
N GLY A 20 10.34 -6.90 -17.86
CA GLY A 20 9.21 -6.05 -18.28
C GLY A 20 9.62 -4.61 -18.60
N ALA A 21 10.50 -4.03 -17.78
CA ALA A 21 10.83 -2.61 -17.86
C ALA A 21 11.71 -2.27 -19.08
N ALA A 22 12.64 -3.14 -19.46
CA ALA A 22 13.54 -2.90 -20.60
C ALA A 22 12.78 -2.86 -21.94
N ASN A 23 11.73 -3.69 -22.12
CA ASN A 23 10.90 -3.69 -23.32
C ASN A 23 9.88 -2.54 -23.30
N ALA A 24 9.40 -2.13 -22.13
CA ALA A 24 8.45 -1.03 -21.98
C ALA A 24 9.12 0.34 -22.15
N ALA A 25 10.39 0.50 -21.74
CA ALA A 25 11.12 1.78 -21.86
C ALA A 25 11.27 2.27 -23.31
N THR A 26 11.26 1.34 -24.29
CA THR A 26 11.39 1.64 -25.73
C THR A 26 10.06 1.76 -26.46
N ALA A 27 8.95 1.34 -25.87
CA ALA A 27 7.64 1.44 -26.50
C ALA A 27 7.12 2.88 -26.46
N ALA A 28 6.94 3.49 -27.64
CA ALA A 28 6.24 4.77 -27.77
C ALA A 28 4.85 4.62 -27.11
N GLY A 29 4.57 5.44 -26.07
CA GLY A 29 3.32 5.38 -25.31
C GLY A 29 3.40 4.69 -23.96
N SER A 30 4.53 4.11 -23.56
CA SER A 30 4.71 3.58 -22.20
C SER A 30 4.61 4.67 -21.12
N ALA A 31 4.30 4.28 -19.89
CA ALA A 31 4.27 5.19 -18.75
C ALA A 31 5.63 5.86 -18.52
N ILE A 32 6.73 5.12 -18.74
CA ILE A 32 8.10 5.66 -18.71
C ILE A 32 8.25 6.77 -19.75
N ALA A 33 7.94 6.50 -21.03
CA ALA A 33 8.10 7.47 -22.10
C ALA A 33 7.27 8.74 -21.87
N ARG A 34 6.08 8.62 -21.28
CA ARG A 34 5.20 9.74 -20.97
C ARG A 34 5.68 10.57 -19.79
N ASN A 35 6.23 9.95 -18.74
CA ASN A 35 6.35 10.56 -17.44
C ASN A 35 7.79 10.71 -16.93
N ALA A 36 8.79 9.98 -17.44
CA ALA A 36 10.15 9.98 -16.91
C ALA A 36 10.85 11.33 -17.15
N ARG A 37 10.65 12.28 -16.25
CA ARG A 37 11.23 13.63 -16.29
C ARG A 37 11.65 14.04 -14.88
N PRO A 38 12.95 13.93 -14.52
CA PRO A 38 13.43 14.25 -13.20
C PRO A 38 13.30 15.74 -12.91
N SER A 39 12.95 16.07 -11.67
CA SER A 39 13.03 17.45 -11.18
C SER A 39 14.48 17.89 -11.00
N ALA A 40 14.74 19.20 -11.02
CA ALA A 40 16.09 19.76 -10.91
C ALA A 40 16.85 19.32 -9.64
N ASN A 41 16.15 18.95 -8.59
CA ASN A 41 16.71 18.51 -7.30
C ASN A 41 16.52 17.00 -7.04
N TYR A 42 16.31 16.21 -8.09
CA TYR A 42 16.07 14.75 -8.00
C TYR A 42 17.14 14.01 -7.18
N SER A 43 18.44 14.25 -7.45
CA SER A 43 19.52 13.56 -6.72
C SER A 43 19.47 13.84 -5.21
N LYS A 44 19.09 15.06 -4.80
CA LYS A 44 18.90 15.38 -3.37
C LYS A 44 17.72 14.63 -2.78
N LYS A 45 16.61 14.55 -3.51
CA LYS A 45 15.40 13.81 -3.09
C LYS A 45 15.67 12.32 -2.97
N LEU A 46 16.46 11.75 -3.90
CA LEU A 46 16.88 10.35 -3.84
C LEU A 46 17.72 10.08 -2.59
N ALA A 47 18.72 10.93 -2.32
CA ALA A 47 19.54 10.82 -1.11
C ALA A 47 18.70 10.95 0.17
N GLU A 48 17.72 11.85 0.21
CA GLU A 48 16.78 12.01 1.33
C GLU A 48 15.94 10.74 1.54
N ALA A 49 15.39 10.16 0.47
CA ALA A 49 14.61 8.92 0.55
C ALA A 49 15.45 7.75 1.06
N GLN A 50 16.68 7.60 0.57
CA GLN A 50 17.64 6.59 1.03
C GLN A 50 17.98 6.77 2.51
N ALA A 51 18.21 8.01 2.95
CA ALA A 51 18.51 8.34 4.35
C ALA A 51 17.34 7.98 5.29
N VAL A 52 16.09 8.32 4.91
CA VAL A 52 14.89 7.97 5.67
C VAL A 52 14.76 6.45 5.82
N LEU A 53 14.99 5.68 4.75
CA LEU A 53 14.91 4.22 4.78
C LEU A 53 16.03 3.60 5.64
N ALA A 54 17.26 4.08 5.50
CA ALA A 54 18.41 3.61 6.29
C ALA A 54 18.23 3.92 7.78
N GLN A 55 17.74 5.13 8.10
CA GLN A 55 17.42 5.50 9.47
C GLN A 55 16.31 4.63 10.04
N ALA A 56 15.25 4.35 9.27
CA ALA A 56 14.17 3.46 9.70
C ALA A 56 14.67 2.05 10.00
N ALA A 57 15.53 1.49 9.13
CA ALA A 57 16.13 0.18 9.34
C ALA A 57 16.96 0.12 10.61
N THR A 58 17.62 1.22 11.00
CA THR A 58 18.46 1.28 12.21
C THR A 58 17.63 1.53 13.47
N GLN A 59 16.71 2.50 13.41
CA GLN A 59 15.93 2.96 14.57
C GLN A 59 14.91 1.92 15.04
N PHE A 60 14.32 1.16 14.10
CA PHE A 60 13.28 0.18 14.36
C PHE A 60 13.77 -1.28 14.22
N VAL A 61 15.10 -1.47 14.28
CA VAL A 61 15.68 -2.80 14.48
C VAL A 61 15.27 -3.31 15.86
N ALA A 62 15.12 -4.58 15.94
CA ALA A 62 14.56 -5.38 16.98
C ALA A 62 14.99 -5.03 18.41
N ASP A 63 14.25 -4.15 19.06
CA ASP A 63 14.06 -4.15 20.53
C ASP A 63 13.13 -5.30 20.98
N GLN A 64 12.84 -6.25 20.07
CA GLN A 64 11.94 -7.36 20.33
C GLN A 64 12.79 -8.60 20.64
N PRO A 65 12.47 -9.35 21.70
CA PRO A 65 13.15 -10.61 22.01
C PRO A 65 13.12 -11.64 20.88
N SER A 66 12.19 -11.48 19.91
CA SER A 66 12.04 -12.32 18.73
C SER A 66 12.95 -11.95 17.56
N GLY A 67 13.70 -10.84 17.62
CA GLY A 67 14.53 -10.35 16.51
C GLY A 67 13.74 -9.82 15.31
N ALA A 68 12.41 -9.71 15.37
CA ALA A 68 11.59 -9.25 14.26
C ALA A 68 11.64 -7.72 14.12
N ALA A 69 11.86 -7.20 12.90
CA ALA A 69 11.84 -5.78 12.64
C ALA A 69 10.50 -5.14 13.03
N SER A 70 10.56 -4.04 13.80
CA SER A 70 9.36 -3.29 14.21
C SER A 70 8.91 -2.26 13.18
N VAL A 71 9.55 -2.22 12.00
CA VAL A 71 9.16 -1.45 10.82
C VAL A 71 8.81 -2.38 9.66
N THR A 72 7.92 -1.94 8.78
CA THR A 72 7.54 -2.69 7.59
C THR A 72 7.12 -1.74 6.46
N GLN A 73 7.30 -2.13 5.20
CA GLN A 73 6.73 -1.40 4.06
C GLN A 73 5.35 -1.96 3.73
N ALA A 74 4.35 -1.08 3.61
CA ALA A 74 3.09 -1.39 2.95
C ALA A 74 3.25 -1.19 1.44
N SER A 75 3.04 -2.22 0.64
CA SER A 75 3.13 -2.13 -0.82
C SER A 75 1.79 -2.47 -1.47
N SER A 76 1.31 -1.54 -2.30
CA SER A 76 0.18 -1.77 -3.21
C SER A 76 0.63 -2.28 -4.58
N LEU A 77 1.94 -2.42 -4.79
CA LEU A 77 2.59 -2.67 -6.08
C LEU A 77 2.37 -1.54 -7.12
N GLY A 78 1.95 -0.37 -6.66
CA GLY A 78 1.96 0.86 -7.46
C GLY A 78 3.39 1.36 -7.71
N ALA A 79 3.57 2.27 -8.64
CA ALA A 79 4.89 2.75 -9.07
C ALA A 79 5.75 3.25 -7.89
N GLU A 80 5.17 4.03 -6.97
CA GLU A 80 5.85 4.55 -5.78
C GLU A 80 6.32 3.43 -4.85
N ASP A 81 5.45 2.46 -4.60
CA ASP A 81 5.76 1.35 -3.70
C ASP A 81 6.83 0.44 -4.29
N MET A 82 6.84 0.24 -5.61
CA MET A 82 7.89 -0.52 -6.30
C MET A 82 9.24 0.19 -6.24
N VAL A 83 9.28 1.53 -6.33
CA VAL A 83 10.51 2.32 -6.10
C VAL A 83 11.02 2.12 -4.67
N ILE A 84 10.16 2.21 -3.67
CA ILE A 84 10.56 2.01 -2.26
C ILE A 84 11.07 0.59 -2.05
N SER A 85 10.36 -0.41 -2.57
CA SER A 85 10.76 -1.81 -2.48
C SER A 85 12.12 -2.05 -3.16
N HIS A 86 12.38 -1.41 -4.31
CA HIS A 86 13.68 -1.48 -4.99
C HIS A 86 14.79 -0.84 -4.15
N LEU A 87 14.55 0.32 -3.55
CA LEU A 87 15.50 0.98 -2.64
C LEU A 87 15.82 0.10 -1.42
N ILE A 88 14.82 -0.51 -0.78
CA ILE A 88 14.99 -1.41 0.36
C ILE A 88 15.89 -2.60 -0.03
N ASN A 89 15.62 -3.23 -1.18
CA ASN A 89 16.39 -4.36 -1.67
C ASN A 89 17.82 -3.96 -2.08
N GLY A 90 17.98 -2.86 -2.83
CA GLY A 90 19.28 -2.35 -3.30
C GLY A 90 20.19 -1.89 -2.17
N LEU A 91 19.64 -1.27 -1.14
CA LEU A 91 20.36 -0.87 0.08
C LEU A 91 20.52 -2.03 1.09
N GLN A 92 20.02 -3.21 0.75
CA GLN A 92 20.06 -4.41 1.59
C GLN A 92 19.51 -4.21 3.02
N LEU A 93 18.46 -3.40 3.16
CA LEU A 93 17.86 -3.10 4.45
C LEU A 93 16.99 -4.27 4.95
N ASP A 94 17.02 -4.52 6.25
CA ASP A 94 16.20 -5.56 6.89
C ASP A 94 14.79 -5.02 7.23
N ILE A 95 14.10 -4.57 6.20
CA ILE A 95 12.72 -4.06 6.27
C ILE A 95 11.81 -5.03 5.53
N PRO A 96 10.96 -5.82 6.22
CA PRO A 96 10.00 -6.68 5.57
C PRO A 96 8.92 -5.86 4.85
N ILE A 97 8.36 -6.46 3.79
CA ILE A 97 7.35 -5.84 2.95
C ILE A 97 6.06 -6.64 3.09
N PHE A 98 4.92 -5.97 3.12
CA PHE A 98 3.64 -6.67 3.02
C PHE A 98 2.78 -6.10 1.89
N VAL A 99 1.94 -6.98 1.34
CA VAL A 99 0.95 -6.66 0.30
C VAL A 99 -0.42 -7.09 0.80
N LEU A 100 -1.42 -6.25 0.58
CA LEU A 100 -2.83 -6.59 0.85
C LEU A 100 -3.46 -7.15 -0.43
N GLU A 101 -3.65 -8.47 -0.49
CA GLU A 101 -4.40 -9.12 -1.55
C GLU A 101 -5.89 -9.16 -1.15
N THR A 102 -6.70 -8.35 -1.82
CA THR A 102 -8.09 -8.05 -1.41
C THR A 102 -9.11 -9.07 -1.92
N GLY A 103 -8.71 -10.02 -2.73
CA GLY A 103 -9.58 -10.91 -3.51
C GLY A 103 -10.30 -10.19 -4.66
N ARG A 104 -9.86 -8.95 -5.02
CA ARG A 104 -10.41 -8.13 -6.09
C ARG A 104 -9.33 -7.30 -6.80
N LEU A 105 -8.07 -7.71 -6.77
CA LEU A 105 -7.00 -7.04 -7.51
C LEU A 105 -7.11 -7.36 -9.01
N HIS A 106 -6.56 -6.47 -9.85
CA HIS A 106 -6.37 -6.75 -11.27
C HIS A 106 -5.42 -7.94 -11.47
N ASN A 107 -5.62 -8.70 -12.53
CA ASN A 107 -4.74 -9.83 -12.86
C ASN A 107 -3.28 -9.40 -13.05
N GLU A 108 -3.06 -8.24 -13.67
CA GLU A 108 -1.74 -7.65 -13.85
C GLU A 108 -1.03 -7.36 -12.53
N THR A 109 -1.78 -6.96 -11.51
CA THR A 109 -1.26 -6.77 -10.16
C THR A 109 -0.89 -8.09 -9.50
N LEU A 110 -1.69 -9.15 -9.69
CA LEU A 110 -1.40 -10.48 -9.17
C LEU A 110 -0.15 -11.09 -9.83
N VAL A 111 -0.01 -10.95 -11.14
CA VAL A 111 1.19 -11.38 -11.88
C VAL A 111 2.44 -10.64 -11.37
N LEU A 112 2.35 -9.32 -11.19
CA LEU A 112 3.45 -8.53 -10.64
C LEU A 112 3.77 -8.96 -9.19
N LEU A 113 2.77 -9.29 -8.38
CA LEU A 113 2.96 -9.79 -7.02
C LEU A 113 3.78 -11.08 -7.00
N ASP A 114 3.46 -12.03 -7.87
CA ASP A 114 4.18 -13.30 -7.94
C ASP A 114 5.64 -13.10 -8.39
N GLN A 115 5.87 -12.25 -9.40
CA GLN A 115 7.21 -11.87 -9.85
C GLN A 115 8.00 -11.18 -8.73
N PHE A 116 7.37 -10.23 -8.04
CA PHE A 116 7.98 -9.49 -6.95
C PHE A 116 8.37 -10.39 -5.78
N LYS A 117 7.50 -11.31 -5.36
CA LYS A 117 7.81 -12.30 -4.31
C LYS A 117 8.99 -13.20 -4.68
N ALA A 118 9.08 -13.60 -5.95
CA ALA A 118 10.15 -14.47 -6.42
C ALA A 118 11.53 -13.78 -6.46
N SER A 119 11.56 -12.45 -6.62
CA SER A 119 12.79 -11.69 -6.84
C SER A 119 13.22 -10.82 -5.67
N SER A 120 12.32 -10.53 -4.73
CA SER A 120 12.63 -9.67 -3.59
C SER A 120 13.58 -10.37 -2.61
N ARG A 121 14.68 -9.69 -2.24
CA ARG A 121 15.56 -10.09 -1.13
C ARG A 121 14.84 -9.91 0.22
N ALA A 122 14.15 -8.77 0.37
CA ALA A 122 13.36 -8.50 1.56
C ALA A 122 12.16 -9.45 1.63
N PRO A 123 11.82 -10.01 2.81
CA PRO A 123 10.67 -10.89 2.95
C PRO A 123 9.37 -10.20 2.55
N VAL A 124 8.58 -10.84 1.69
CA VAL A 124 7.28 -10.34 1.24
C VAL A 124 6.18 -11.21 1.82
N THR A 125 5.32 -10.61 2.65
CA THR A 125 4.15 -11.28 3.26
C THR A 125 2.87 -10.78 2.60
N VAL A 126 1.98 -11.69 2.22
CA VAL A 126 0.68 -11.36 1.65
C VAL A 126 -0.40 -11.55 2.71
N TYR A 127 -1.18 -10.50 2.94
CA TYR A 127 -2.35 -10.54 3.83
C TYR A 127 -3.62 -10.53 3.01
N THR A 128 -4.45 -11.53 3.23
CA THR A 128 -5.78 -11.66 2.61
C THR A 128 -6.87 -11.37 3.63
N PRO A 129 -8.07 -10.93 3.21
CA PRO A 129 -9.21 -10.77 4.11
C PRO A 129 -9.64 -12.12 4.71
N VAL A 130 -10.30 -12.07 5.85
CA VAL A 130 -10.97 -13.25 6.42
C VAL A 130 -12.07 -13.70 5.47
N ASN A 131 -11.96 -14.91 4.93
CA ASN A 131 -12.84 -15.42 3.88
C ASN A 131 -14.30 -15.42 4.30
N GLU A 132 -14.60 -15.82 5.54
CA GLU A 132 -15.96 -15.84 6.07
C GLU A 132 -16.60 -14.45 6.05
N SER A 133 -15.88 -13.40 6.47
CA SER A 133 -16.36 -12.01 6.45
C SER A 133 -16.67 -11.54 5.02
N VAL A 134 -15.86 -11.97 4.04
CA VAL A 134 -16.11 -11.68 2.63
C VAL A 134 -17.37 -12.37 2.15
N VAL A 135 -17.55 -13.66 2.46
CA VAL A 135 -18.71 -14.44 2.04
C VAL A 135 -19.99 -13.85 2.67
N GLN A 136 -19.98 -13.56 3.96
CA GLN A 136 -21.11 -12.94 4.65
C GLN A 136 -21.51 -11.60 4.02
N PHE A 137 -20.53 -10.72 3.76
CA PHE A 137 -20.78 -9.43 3.12
C PHE A 137 -21.37 -9.60 1.72
N VAL A 138 -20.77 -10.46 0.88
CA VAL A 138 -21.25 -10.67 -0.49
C VAL A 138 -22.64 -11.34 -0.53
N THR A 139 -22.92 -12.25 0.39
CA THR A 139 -24.24 -12.89 0.48
C THR A 139 -25.32 -11.91 0.90
N ARG A 140 -25.01 -11.00 1.83
CA ARG A 140 -25.97 -9.99 2.34
C ARG A 140 -26.20 -8.85 1.36
N GLU A 141 -25.14 -8.30 0.78
CA GLU A 141 -25.19 -7.03 0.03
C GLU A 141 -24.95 -7.22 -1.49
N GLY A 142 -24.44 -8.37 -1.90
CA GLY A 142 -24.05 -8.62 -3.29
C GLY A 142 -22.58 -8.31 -3.57
N LYS A 143 -22.06 -8.90 -4.65
CA LYS A 143 -20.64 -8.77 -5.04
C LYS A 143 -20.24 -7.34 -5.46
N ASP A 144 -21.20 -6.54 -5.92
CA ASP A 144 -21.00 -5.20 -6.48
C ASP A 144 -21.62 -4.10 -5.58
N ALA A 145 -21.83 -4.40 -4.29
CA ALA A 145 -22.41 -3.52 -3.29
C ALA A 145 -21.67 -2.17 -3.16
N MET A 146 -20.35 -2.13 -3.49
CA MET A 146 -19.56 -0.90 -3.43
C MET A 146 -20.07 0.22 -4.34
N TYR A 147 -20.85 -0.10 -5.37
CA TYR A 147 -21.46 0.91 -6.26
C TYR A 147 -22.77 1.48 -5.74
N GLN A 148 -23.40 0.86 -4.73
CA GLN A 148 -24.71 1.23 -4.24
C GLN A 148 -24.67 2.40 -3.25
N SER A 149 -23.63 2.46 -2.43
CA SER A 149 -23.44 3.58 -1.49
C SER A 149 -21.98 3.68 -0.99
N ILE A 150 -21.62 4.89 -0.53
CA ILE A 150 -20.34 5.14 0.13
C ILE A 150 -20.18 4.26 1.37
N ALA A 151 -21.25 4.02 2.14
CA ALA A 151 -21.21 3.17 3.32
C ALA A 151 -20.82 1.73 2.96
N LEU A 152 -21.46 1.13 1.96
CA LEU A 152 -21.16 -0.22 1.51
C LEU A 152 -19.76 -0.32 0.88
N ARG A 153 -19.31 0.71 0.17
CA ARG A 153 -17.94 0.78 -0.32
C ARG A 153 -16.94 0.81 0.84
N LYS A 154 -17.19 1.63 1.88
CA LYS A 154 -16.35 1.69 3.08
C LYS A 154 -16.35 0.35 3.84
N GLU A 155 -17.49 -0.31 3.97
CA GLU A 155 -17.58 -1.64 4.57
C GLU A 155 -16.77 -2.69 3.79
N CYS A 156 -16.90 -2.70 2.46
CA CYS A 156 -16.09 -3.55 1.60
C CYS A 156 -14.57 -3.29 1.79
N CYS A 157 -14.16 -2.02 1.84
CA CYS A 157 -12.78 -1.64 2.11
C CYS A 157 -12.33 -2.04 3.51
N ASN A 158 -13.20 -1.93 4.51
CA ASN A 158 -12.90 -2.35 5.88
C ASN A 158 -12.59 -3.84 5.95
N ILE A 159 -13.45 -4.67 5.37
CA ILE A 159 -13.28 -6.14 5.35
C ILE A 159 -12.03 -6.54 4.55
N ARG A 160 -11.83 -5.94 3.37
CA ARG A 160 -10.81 -6.39 2.42
C ARG A 160 -9.44 -5.74 2.57
N LYS A 161 -9.37 -4.60 3.28
CA LYS A 161 -8.12 -3.82 3.42
C LYS A 161 -7.82 -3.44 4.86
N MET A 162 -8.76 -2.83 5.60
CA MET A 162 -8.44 -2.27 6.91
C MET A 162 -8.22 -3.34 7.95
N GLU A 163 -9.01 -4.41 7.93
CA GLU A 163 -8.80 -5.57 8.81
C GLU A 163 -7.44 -6.25 8.52
N PRO A 164 -7.12 -6.65 7.25
CA PRO A 164 -5.81 -7.21 6.94
C PRO A 164 -4.65 -6.26 7.24
N LEU A 165 -4.81 -4.95 7.04
CA LEU A 165 -3.83 -3.94 7.42
C LEU A 165 -3.57 -3.95 8.93
N GLY A 166 -4.63 -4.03 9.73
CA GLY A 166 -4.51 -4.13 11.19
C GLY A 166 -3.62 -5.31 11.61
N ARG A 167 -3.84 -6.49 10.99
CA ARG A 167 -2.99 -7.68 11.22
C ARG A 167 -1.55 -7.49 10.75
N ALA A 168 -1.35 -6.87 9.58
CA ALA A 168 -0.02 -6.62 9.03
C ALA A 168 0.80 -5.66 9.90
N LEU A 169 0.14 -4.71 10.53
CA LEU A 169 0.75 -3.69 11.38
C LEU A 169 0.74 -4.06 12.88
N ASP A 170 0.21 -5.22 13.25
CA ASP A 170 0.24 -5.66 14.65
C ASP A 170 1.69 -5.82 15.14
N GLY A 171 1.98 -5.28 16.34
CA GLY A 171 3.34 -5.26 16.91
C GLY A 171 4.35 -4.34 16.19
N LYS A 172 3.97 -3.62 15.11
CA LYS A 172 4.86 -2.67 14.43
C LYS A 172 4.82 -1.30 15.09
N LYS A 173 6.01 -0.70 15.26
CA LYS A 173 6.19 0.68 15.76
C LYS A 173 6.19 1.71 14.63
N ALA A 174 6.56 1.27 13.41
CA ALA A 174 6.59 2.13 12.22
C ALA A 174 6.16 1.37 10.96
N TRP A 175 5.72 2.13 9.95
CA TRP A 175 5.46 1.61 8.62
C TRP A 175 5.78 2.63 7.54
N ILE A 176 6.11 2.14 6.35
CA ILE A 176 6.54 2.93 5.21
C ILE A 176 5.44 2.90 4.16
N SER A 177 5.14 4.04 3.55
CA SER A 177 4.14 4.17 2.48
C SER A 177 4.67 4.99 1.30
N GLY A 178 4.07 4.79 0.12
CA GLY A 178 4.37 5.51 -1.11
C GLY A 178 3.66 6.86 -1.26
N LEU A 179 3.28 7.52 -0.15
CA LEU A 179 2.61 8.82 -0.23
C LEU A 179 3.54 9.90 -0.75
N ARG A 180 3.01 10.73 -1.66
CA ARG A 180 3.65 11.93 -2.20
C ARG A 180 2.70 13.12 -2.06
N ARG A 181 3.26 14.29 -1.84
CA ARG A 181 2.49 15.56 -1.74
C ARG A 181 1.74 15.89 -3.03
N GLU A 182 2.32 15.55 -4.16
CA GLU A 182 1.75 15.82 -5.48
C GLU A 182 0.53 14.94 -5.84
N GLN A 183 0.25 13.87 -5.09
CA GLN A 183 -0.83 12.93 -5.45
C GLN A 183 -2.23 13.52 -5.33
N SER A 184 -2.46 14.46 -4.41
CA SER A 184 -3.72 15.20 -4.26
C SER A 184 -3.53 16.43 -3.37
N GLY A 185 -4.45 17.39 -3.44
CA GLY A 185 -4.47 18.55 -2.55
C GLY A 185 -4.55 18.17 -1.06
N ALA A 186 -5.27 17.09 -0.73
CA ALA A 186 -5.36 16.58 0.63
C ALA A 186 -4.02 16.05 1.19
N ARG A 187 -3.04 15.79 0.31
CA ARG A 187 -1.72 15.27 0.66
C ARG A 187 -0.60 16.31 0.59
N ALA A 188 -0.91 17.57 0.27
CA ALA A 188 0.08 18.64 0.07
C ALA A 188 1.05 18.81 1.26
N ASP A 189 0.60 18.53 2.48
CA ASP A 189 1.36 18.70 3.72
C ASP A 189 1.89 17.38 4.31
N VAL A 190 1.87 16.28 3.54
CA VAL A 190 2.38 14.97 4.02
C VAL A 190 3.85 15.11 4.42
N PRO A 191 4.21 14.84 5.70
CA PRO A 191 5.60 14.89 6.14
C PRO A 191 6.38 13.64 5.72
N LEU A 192 7.71 13.75 5.66
CA LEU A 192 8.60 12.58 5.48
C LEU A 192 8.46 11.58 6.62
N VAL A 193 8.32 12.10 7.84
CA VAL A 193 8.13 11.31 9.07
C VAL A 193 6.92 11.88 9.81
N ASP A 194 5.88 11.09 9.95
CA ASP A 194 4.66 11.44 10.66
C ASP A 194 4.58 10.65 11.98
N THR A 195 4.63 11.38 13.08
CA THR A 195 4.52 10.85 14.45
C THR A 195 3.23 11.29 15.14
N SER A 196 2.26 11.80 14.38
CA SER A 196 0.98 12.29 14.92
C SER A 196 0.09 11.15 15.43
N GLU A 197 0.33 9.92 15.00
CA GLU A 197 -0.32 8.70 15.48
C GLU A 197 0.64 7.88 16.34
N PRO A 198 0.14 6.93 17.15
CA PRO A 198 0.99 6.08 18.00
C PRO A 198 2.02 5.26 17.21
N ARG A 199 1.74 5.00 15.93
CA ARG A 199 2.66 4.30 15.02
C ARG A 199 3.25 5.30 14.04
N THR A 200 4.58 5.43 14.03
CA THR A 200 5.28 6.31 13.10
C THR A 200 5.02 5.89 11.65
N LYS A 201 4.63 6.84 10.81
CA LYS A 201 4.47 6.65 9.37
C LYS A 201 5.59 7.35 8.63
N LEU A 202 6.26 6.62 7.75
CA LEU A 202 7.40 7.11 6.98
C LEU A 202 6.99 7.22 5.51
N ASN A 203 7.20 8.39 4.91
CA ASN A 203 6.85 8.68 3.53
C ASN A 203 8.10 9.12 2.77
N PRO A 204 9.03 8.22 2.44
CA PRO A 204 10.34 8.58 1.88
C PRO A 204 10.24 9.31 0.54
N LEU A 205 9.14 9.13 -0.19
CA LEU A 205 8.89 9.80 -1.47
C LEU A 205 8.02 11.06 -1.35
N ALA A 206 7.75 11.58 -0.14
CA ALA A 206 6.83 12.72 0.05
C ALA A 206 7.16 13.92 -0.85
N ASN A 207 8.44 14.20 -1.08
CA ASN A 207 8.92 15.31 -1.90
C ASN A 207 9.08 15.00 -3.40
N TRP A 208 8.84 13.74 -3.83
CA TRP A 208 9.04 13.34 -5.21
C TRP A 208 7.89 13.79 -6.11
N THR A 209 8.23 14.17 -7.34
CA THR A 209 7.24 14.36 -8.41
C THR A 209 6.91 13.01 -9.05
N TRP A 210 5.80 12.97 -9.83
CA TRP A 210 5.49 11.81 -10.66
C TRP A 210 6.60 11.52 -11.67
N GLY A 211 7.22 12.58 -12.19
CA GLY A 211 8.36 12.49 -13.08
C GLY A 211 9.60 11.87 -12.43
N ASP A 212 9.86 12.17 -11.15
CA ASP A 212 10.97 11.58 -10.39
C ASP A 212 10.79 10.08 -10.21
N VAL A 213 9.56 9.63 -9.91
CA VAL A 213 9.22 8.21 -9.75
C VAL A 213 9.51 7.43 -11.04
N TRP A 214 9.01 7.93 -12.18
CA TRP A 214 9.20 7.28 -13.47
C TRP A 214 10.64 7.37 -13.98
N HIS A 215 11.35 8.44 -13.67
CA HIS A 215 12.77 8.56 -13.96
C HIS A 215 13.57 7.49 -13.21
N TYR A 216 13.32 7.31 -11.91
CA TYR A 216 13.96 6.24 -11.13
C TYR A 216 13.66 4.85 -11.70
N ILE A 217 12.39 4.57 -12.03
CA ILE A 217 11.97 3.31 -12.64
C ILE A 217 12.74 3.05 -13.94
N ALA A 218 12.86 4.08 -14.80
CA ALA A 218 13.56 3.97 -16.07
C ALA A 218 15.06 3.73 -15.91
N GLU A 219 15.72 4.49 -15.02
CA GLU A 219 17.16 4.38 -14.78
C GLU A 219 17.56 3.03 -14.16
N ASN A 220 16.74 2.50 -13.28
CA ASN A 220 17.07 1.30 -12.50
C ASN A 220 16.38 0.03 -13.02
N GLY A 221 15.63 0.10 -14.12
CA GLY A 221 14.91 -1.05 -14.66
C GLY A 221 13.89 -1.67 -13.69
N VAL A 222 13.27 -0.85 -12.83
CA VAL A 222 12.33 -1.34 -11.83
C VAL A 222 11.09 -1.91 -12.50
N ALA A 223 10.69 -3.12 -12.12
CA ALA A 223 9.43 -3.70 -12.57
C ALA A 223 8.25 -2.87 -12.07
N TYR A 224 7.25 -2.65 -12.90
CA TYR A 224 6.05 -1.90 -12.56
C TYR A 224 4.80 -2.53 -13.15
N ASN A 225 3.63 -2.16 -12.63
CA ASN A 225 2.36 -2.68 -13.10
C ASN A 225 2.05 -2.18 -14.52
N PRO A 226 1.84 -3.07 -15.52
CA PRO A 226 1.59 -2.67 -16.91
C PRO A 226 0.30 -1.86 -17.10
N LEU A 227 -0.62 -1.85 -16.14
CA LEU A 227 -1.78 -0.97 -16.18
C LEU A 227 -1.40 0.51 -16.22
N HIS A 228 -0.22 0.88 -15.72
CA HIS A 228 0.28 2.25 -15.89
C HIS A 228 0.47 2.63 -17.35
N ASP A 229 0.83 1.69 -18.21
CA ASP A 229 0.91 1.92 -19.67
C ASP A 229 -0.49 2.14 -20.27
N ALA A 230 -1.51 1.53 -19.69
CA ALA A 230 -2.92 1.68 -20.06
C ALA A 230 -3.64 2.86 -19.38
N PHE A 231 -2.90 3.89 -18.95
CA PHE A 231 -3.43 5.12 -18.33
C PHE A 231 -4.11 4.92 -16.96
N PHE A 232 -3.63 3.99 -16.16
CA PHE A 232 -4.00 3.88 -14.75
C PHE A 232 -2.93 4.55 -13.87
N PRO A 233 -3.05 5.82 -13.49
CA PRO A 233 -2.04 6.48 -12.66
C PRO A 233 -2.08 5.98 -11.21
N SER A 234 -3.25 5.57 -10.73
CA SER A 234 -3.47 4.99 -9.41
C SER A 234 -4.19 3.67 -9.54
N ILE A 235 -3.65 2.59 -8.98
CA ILE A 235 -4.17 1.23 -9.12
C ILE A 235 -4.63 0.72 -7.75
N GLY A 236 -5.84 0.16 -7.71
CA GLY A 236 -6.40 -0.49 -6.52
C GLY A 236 -7.16 -1.76 -6.90
N CYS A 237 -8.26 -2.05 -6.17
CA CYS A 237 -9.15 -3.13 -6.58
C CYS A 237 -9.71 -2.86 -7.98
N GLU A 238 -9.82 -3.91 -8.80
CA GLU A 238 -10.32 -3.84 -10.18
C GLU A 238 -11.67 -3.12 -10.28
N PRO A 239 -12.72 -3.47 -9.51
CA PRO A 239 -14.02 -2.80 -9.61
C PRO A 239 -14.00 -1.34 -9.10
N CYS A 240 -12.92 -0.90 -8.47
CA CYS A 240 -12.78 0.46 -7.92
C CYS A 240 -11.76 1.31 -8.66
N THR A 241 -11.31 0.85 -9.82
CA THR A 241 -10.25 1.54 -10.56
C THR A 241 -10.50 1.44 -12.06
N ARG A 242 -10.42 2.58 -12.77
CA ARG A 242 -10.43 2.64 -14.23
C ARG A 242 -9.24 3.43 -14.76
N ALA A 243 -8.96 3.28 -16.04
CA ALA A 243 -8.09 4.19 -16.76
C ALA A 243 -8.67 5.61 -16.75
N ILE A 244 -7.79 6.61 -16.83
CA ILE A 244 -8.19 8.01 -17.00
C ILE A 244 -7.98 8.44 -18.45
N SER A 245 -8.76 9.44 -18.88
CA SER A 245 -8.57 10.13 -20.14
C SER A 245 -7.52 11.23 -20.02
N LEU A 246 -6.98 11.69 -21.15
CA LEU A 246 -6.08 12.84 -21.17
C LEU A 246 -6.79 14.08 -20.63
N GLY A 247 -6.17 14.72 -19.61
CA GLY A 247 -6.72 15.91 -18.97
C GLY A 247 -7.56 15.63 -17.72
N GLU A 248 -7.86 14.36 -17.40
CA GLU A 248 -8.44 14.03 -16.11
C GLU A 248 -7.37 14.07 -14.98
N ASP A 249 -7.82 14.42 -13.77
CA ASP A 249 -6.95 14.43 -12.60
C ASP A 249 -6.46 13.03 -12.23
N PHE A 250 -5.28 12.96 -11.57
CA PHE A 250 -4.62 11.72 -11.17
C PHE A 250 -5.53 10.76 -10.38
N GLY A 251 -6.40 11.31 -9.53
CA GLY A 251 -7.33 10.53 -8.69
C GLY A 251 -8.62 10.13 -9.36
N SER A 252 -8.95 10.66 -10.56
CA SER A 252 -10.27 10.49 -11.21
C SER A 252 -10.62 9.07 -11.55
N GLY A 253 -9.63 8.20 -11.74
CA GLY A 253 -9.83 6.77 -11.99
C GLY A 253 -10.28 5.96 -10.75
N ARG A 254 -10.19 6.52 -9.54
CA ARG A 254 -10.57 5.83 -8.30
C ARG A 254 -11.96 6.25 -7.87
N TRP A 255 -12.83 5.26 -7.55
CA TRP A 255 -14.21 5.50 -7.13
C TRP A 255 -14.89 6.59 -7.98
N TRP A 256 -14.77 6.49 -9.31
CA TRP A 256 -15.21 7.51 -10.28
C TRP A 256 -16.70 7.85 -10.21
N TRP A 257 -17.48 7.05 -9.49
CA TRP A 257 -18.91 7.26 -9.23
C TRP A 257 -19.19 8.05 -7.95
N GLU A 258 -18.18 8.42 -7.18
CA GLU A 258 -18.30 9.19 -5.94
C GLU A 258 -17.81 10.63 -6.14
N ASP A 259 -18.35 11.55 -5.32
CA ASP A 259 -17.85 12.91 -5.28
C ASP A 259 -16.42 12.97 -4.73
N GLU A 260 -15.63 13.96 -5.19
CA GLU A 260 -14.21 14.11 -4.82
C GLU A 260 -13.99 14.15 -3.31
N SER A 261 -14.90 14.78 -2.54
CA SER A 261 -14.83 14.87 -1.08
C SER A 261 -14.93 13.51 -0.37
N ALA A 262 -15.45 12.47 -1.04
CA ALA A 262 -15.63 11.13 -0.51
C ALA A 262 -14.49 10.17 -0.87
N LYS A 263 -13.59 10.55 -1.78
CA LYS A 263 -12.60 9.68 -2.44
C LYS A 263 -11.34 9.36 -1.63
N GLU A 264 -11.29 9.59 -0.31
CA GLU A 264 -10.13 9.18 0.48
C GLU A 264 -10.23 7.72 0.92
N CYS A 265 -9.13 6.98 0.77
CA CYS A 265 -8.98 5.63 1.30
C CYS A 265 -8.71 5.70 2.80
N GLY A 266 -9.42 4.91 3.61
CA GLY A 266 -9.24 4.83 5.06
C GLY A 266 -7.79 4.54 5.52
N LEU A 267 -6.93 4.02 4.63
CA LEU A 267 -5.49 3.84 4.86
C LEU A 267 -4.73 5.14 5.15
N HIS A 268 -5.25 6.29 4.71
CA HIS A 268 -4.54 7.57 4.74
C HIS A 268 -5.30 8.69 5.46
N VAL A 269 -6.53 8.41 5.91
CA VAL A 269 -7.32 9.35 6.70
C VAL A 269 -6.75 9.35 8.12
N LYS A 270 -6.41 10.53 8.65
CA LYS A 270 -6.12 10.69 10.07
C LYS A 270 -7.37 10.25 10.84
N GLN A 271 -7.22 9.28 11.73
CA GLN A 271 -8.29 8.94 12.65
C GLN A 271 -8.45 10.12 13.62
N HIS A 272 -9.34 11.05 13.30
CA HIS A 272 -9.87 11.94 14.32
C HIS A 272 -10.65 11.04 15.26
N SER A 273 -10.18 10.92 16.49
CA SER A 273 -10.97 10.39 17.59
C SER A 273 -12.17 11.34 17.75
N ASP A 274 -13.31 10.97 17.18
CA ASP A 274 -14.59 11.56 17.58
C ASP A 274 -14.76 11.24 19.07
N PRO A 275 -14.97 12.24 19.94
CA PRO A 275 -15.11 11.99 21.36
C PRO A 275 -16.34 11.16 21.76
N ASP A 276 -17.25 10.87 20.82
CA ASP A 276 -18.51 10.14 21.04
C ASP A 276 -18.75 8.95 20.10
N GLY A 277 -17.74 8.43 19.40
CA GLY A 277 -17.89 7.29 18.48
C GLY A 277 -16.81 6.22 18.68
N ASP A 278 -16.99 5.32 19.65
CA ASP A 278 -16.18 4.11 19.83
C ASP A 278 -16.39 3.15 18.62
N VAL A 279 -15.54 3.28 17.60
CA VAL A 279 -15.43 2.32 16.49
C VAL A 279 -14.10 1.57 16.60
N SER A 280 -13.83 1.01 17.77
CA SER A 280 -12.78 0.02 17.94
C SER A 280 -13.22 -1.31 17.29
N PRO A 281 -12.37 -2.01 16.51
CA PRO A 281 -12.69 -3.35 15.97
C PRO A 281 -13.09 -4.36 17.05
N ARG A 282 -12.76 -4.10 18.32
CA ARG A 282 -13.19 -4.92 19.47
C ARG A 282 -14.63 -4.74 19.88
N SER A 283 -15.27 -3.58 19.60
CA SER A 283 -16.68 -3.34 20.00
C SER A 283 -17.65 -4.09 19.09
N THR A 284 -17.35 -4.21 17.80
CA THR A 284 -18.21 -4.92 16.84
C THR A 284 -18.31 -6.41 17.13
N LEU A 285 -17.22 -7.04 17.57
CA LEU A 285 -17.23 -8.45 17.98
C LEU A 285 -17.99 -8.69 19.29
N ARG A 286 -17.98 -7.73 20.22
CA ARG A 286 -18.75 -7.82 21.47
C ARG A 286 -20.26 -7.69 21.23
N THR A 287 -20.68 -6.84 20.31
CA THR A 287 -22.11 -6.64 19.98
C THR A 287 -22.71 -7.88 19.32
N ILE A 288 -21.95 -8.58 18.46
CA ILE A 288 -22.40 -9.82 17.82
C ILE A 288 -22.49 -10.96 18.85
N ALA A 289 -21.52 -11.08 19.75
CA ALA A 289 -21.54 -12.09 20.80
C ALA A 289 -22.68 -11.91 21.80
N SER A 290 -23.03 -10.65 22.16
CA SER A 290 -24.16 -10.36 23.06
C SER A 290 -25.52 -10.61 22.41
N ALA A 291 -25.65 -10.36 21.09
CA ALA A 291 -26.89 -10.63 20.36
C ALA A 291 -27.16 -12.14 20.22
N GLN A 292 -26.14 -12.95 20.03
CA GLN A 292 -26.28 -14.42 19.98
C GLN A 292 -26.62 -15.03 21.36
N ALA A 293 -26.03 -14.53 22.43
CA ALA A 293 -26.37 -14.98 23.79
C ALA A 293 -27.84 -14.71 24.15
N SER A 294 -28.36 -13.54 23.78
CA SER A 294 -29.77 -13.18 24.04
C SER A 294 -30.77 -14.01 23.24
N GLN A 295 -30.43 -14.47 22.04
CA GLN A 295 -31.28 -15.34 21.22
C GLN A 295 -31.33 -16.78 21.74
N THR A 296 -30.22 -17.26 22.33
CA THR A 296 -30.17 -18.62 22.90
C THR A 296 -30.95 -18.74 24.18
N GLU A 297 -30.94 -17.70 25.04
CA GLU A 297 -31.77 -17.68 26.26
C GLU A 297 -33.29 -17.57 25.96
N ALA A 298 -33.68 -16.80 24.93
CA ALA A 298 -35.07 -16.67 24.51
C ALA A 298 -35.64 -17.96 23.89
N ALA A 299 -34.78 -18.81 23.29
CA ALA A 299 -35.17 -20.12 22.73
C ALA A 299 -35.38 -21.20 23.81
N LEU A 300 -34.63 -21.14 24.92
CA LEU A 300 -34.73 -22.10 26.01
C LEU A 300 -35.97 -21.85 26.93
N SER A 301 -36.49 -20.65 26.95
CA SER A 301 -37.67 -20.28 27.80
C SER A 301 -39.03 -20.65 27.19
N LYS A 302 -39.07 -21.18 25.95
CA LYS A 302 -40.31 -21.53 25.22
C LYS A 302 -40.56 -23.00 24.96
N ALA A 303 -39.89 -23.91 25.66
CA ALA A 303 -40.20 -25.34 25.59
C ALA A 303 -41.39 -25.67 26.51
N PRO A 304 -42.49 -26.25 26.00
CA PRO A 304 -43.62 -26.64 26.84
C PRO A 304 -43.29 -27.93 27.64
N ALA A 305 -43.88 -27.98 28.86
CA ALA A 305 -43.77 -29.07 29.80
C ALA A 305 -44.52 -30.32 29.28
#